data_210e07c36ff5c083cbf316ef84b18ef8
#
_entry.id   210e07c36ff5c083cbf316ef84b18ef8
#
_cell.length_a   1.000
_cell.length_b   1.000
_cell.length_c   1.000
_cell.angle_alpha   90.00
_cell.angle_beta   90.00
_cell.angle_gamma   90.00
#
_symmetry.space_group_name_H-M   'P 1'
#
loop_
_entity.id
_entity.type
_entity.pdbx_description
1 polymer ?
#
loop_
_entity_poly.entity_id
_entity_poly.type
_entity_poly.pdbx_seq_one_letter_code
_entity_poly.pdbx_strand_id
1 'polypeptide(L)'
;MKTIILLPVLFFCTANAFAQDINFTQFYELPLLRNPALAGLFKGDVRVMSAMRSQWGSVTVPYQTQALGAEIRIPFLKNDFFCAGLQLTNDIAGDSKLGRTQLLGMLAFNKCLNEDHNTFLSIGVLGGAVQQRFDPTNLKFDDQFVNGAYSASNPTQQTFASQKLLYWDLNTGISLSSEIGNTQCYIGGAYFHLNQPMVAFDPNNDFRLNKKYVINAGLNIPSGYKNRIIIYLDLFMQGGNHQGQGGFLFKHDLFEPEDEEMPQLSISAGSFYRWNDAVIPVIKFDYYKWTLGTSYDVNISKLKPASQLRGAYEVTLCYRDFIQAFSNRSDKTRCPVKF
;
A
#
# COMPACT_ATOMS: atom_id res chain seq x y z
N MET A 1 2.02 -57.28 32.12
CA MET A 1 2.48 -56.18 31.24
C MET A 1 1.26 -55.56 30.58
N LYS A 2 0.87 -54.35 31.02
CA LYS A 2 -0.26 -53.62 30.40
C LYS A 2 0.30 -52.68 29.36
N THR A 3 0.01 -52.95 28.10
CA THR A 3 0.40 -52.09 26.97
C THR A 3 -0.57 -50.89 26.91
N ILE A 4 -0.07 -49.70 27.23
CA ILE A 4 -0.81 -48.43 27.06
C ILE A 4 -0.66 -48.04 25.61
N ILE A 5 -1.74 -48.11 24.85
CA ILE A 5 -1.83 -47.58 23.48
C ILE A 5 -2.06 -46.09 23.63
N LEU A 6 -1.01 -45.27 23.36
CA LEU A 6 -1.12 -43.81 23.23
C LEU A 6 -1.73 -43.52 21.83
N LEU A 7 -3.00 -43.12 21.84
CA LEU A 7 -3.65 -42.62 20.61
C LEU A 7 -3.16 -41.18 20.41
N PRO A 8 -2.53 -40.81 19.25
CA PRO A 8 -2.20 -39.44 18.97
C PRO A 8 -3.52 -38.71 18.61
N VAL A 9 -3.94 -37.79 19.48
CA VAL A 9 -5.00 -36.86 19.15
C VAL A 9 -4.43 -35.84 18.14
N LEU A 10 -4.73 -36.06 16.86
CA LEU A 10 -4.46 -35.11 15.81
C LEU A 10 -5.40 -33.90 16.02
N PHE A 11 -4.87 -32.84 16.61
CA PHE A 11 -5.54 -31.54 16.71
C PHE A 11 -5.55 -30.92 15.32
N PHE A 12 -6.63 -31.06 14.57
CA PHE A 12 -6.87 -30.30 13.34
C PHE A 12 -7.08 -28.83 13.73
N CYS A 13 -5.99 -28.05 13.75
CA CYS A 13 -6.09 -26.59 13.71
C CYS A 13 -6.59 -26.21 12.31
N THR A 14 -7.87 -25.94 12.18
CA THR A 14 -8.43 -25.22 11.02
C THR A 14 -7.90 -23.80 11.09
N ALA A 15 -6.73 -23.56 10.53
CA ALA A 15 -6.23 -22.20 10.32
C ALA A 15 -7.10 -21.56 9.23
N ASN A 16 -7.99 -20.67 9.61
CA ASN A 16 -8.67 -19.79 8.66
C ASN A 16 -7.61 -18.86 8.06
N ALA A 17 -7.11 -19.19 6.88
CA ALA A 17 -6.23 -18.33 6.11
C ALA A 17 -7.09 -17.23 5.47
N PHE A 18 -7.21 -16.09 6.16
CA PHE A 18 -7.84 -14.91 5.58
C PHE A 18 -6.82 -14.22 4.66
N ALA A 19 -7.18 -14.07 3.39
CA ALA A 19 -6.38 -13.31 2.44
C ALA A 19 -6.38 -11.83 2.86
N GLN A 20 -5.20 -11.27 3.09
CA GLN A 20 -5.00 -9.85 3.34
C GLN A 20 -4.73 -9.13 2.02
N ASP A 21 -5.07 -7.84 1.97
CA ASP A 21 -4.72 -6.99 0.85
C ASP A 21 -3.21 -6.75 0.75
N ILE A 22 -2.81 -6.32 -0.47
CA ILE A 22 -1.45 -5.86 -0.77
C ILE A 22 -1.06 -4.75 0.21
N ASN A 23 0.10 -4.89 0.84
CA ASN A 23 0.66 -3.92 1.76
C ASN A 23 2.11 -3.56 1.38
N PHE A 24 2.37 -2.27 1.23
CA PHE A 24 3.70 -1.73 1.00
C PHE A 24 4.31 -1.19 2.29
N THR A 25 5.61 -1.28 2.39
CA THR A 25 6.38 -0.77 3.52
C THR A 25 6.47 0.76 3.49
N GLN A 26 6.75 1.32 2.31
CA GLN A 26 6.71 2.76 2.06
C GLN A 26 5.29 3.19 1.67
N PHE A 27 4.31 2.82 2.50
CA PHE A 27 2.88 3.03 2.28
C PHE A 27 2.51 4.50 1.98
N TYR A 28 3.27 5.43 2.53
CA TYR A 28 3.06 6.87 2.35
C TYR A 28 3.39 7.35 0.92
N GLU A 29 4.15 6.58 0.13
CA GLU A 29 4.40 6.87 -1.29
C GLU A 29 3.25 6.45 -2.21
N LEU A 30 2.30 5.63 -1.71
CA LEU A 30 1.16 5.11 -2.46
C LEU A 30 -0.17 5.49 -1.79
N PRO A 31 -0.51 6.78 -1.70
CA PRO A 31 -1.65 7.26 -0.92
C PRO A 31 -2.98 6.67 -1.37
N LEU A 32 -3.16 6.40 -2.68
CA LEU A 32 -4.41 5.85 -3.22
C LEU A 32 -4.73 4.45 -2.69
N LEU A 33 -3.70 3.66 -2.36
CA LEU A 33 -3.87 2.33 -1.75
C LEU A 33 -4.16 2.39 -0.24
N ARG A 34 -4.00 3.57 0.38
CA ARG A 34 -4.28 3.80 1.81
C ARG A 34 -5.65 4.42 2.02
N ASN A 35 -5.94 5.47 1.25
CA ASN A 35 -7.16 6.25 1.36
C ASN A 35 -7.31 7.10 0.11
N PRO A 36 -8.36 6.92 -0.70
CA PRO A 36 -8.56 7.73 -1.90
C PRO A 36 -8.74 9.23 -1.61
N ALA A 37 -9.12 9.62 -0.40
CA ALA A 37 -9.21 11.03 0.00
C ALA A 37 -7.83 11.69 0.29
N LEU A 38 -6.73 10.94 0.25
CA LEU A 38 -5.37 11.51 0.31
C LEU A 38 -4.87 11.98 -1.07
N ALA A 39 -5.68 11.83 -2.11
CA ALA A 39 -5.37 12.32 -3.43
C ALA A 39 -5.26 13.86 -3.44
N GLY A 40 -4.21 14.36 -4.10
CA GLY A 40 -3.92 15.79 -4.17
C GLY A 40 -3.18 16.35 -2.96
N LEU A 41 -2.89 15.54 -1.93
CA LEU A 41 -2.08 15.97 -0.78
C LEU A 41 -0.58 15.85 -1.11
N PHE A 42 -0.12 16.60 -2.10
CA PHE A 42 1.29 16.68 -2.49
C PHE A 42 1.60 18.05 -3.09
N LYS A 43 2.88 18.41 -3.13
CA LYS A 43 3.34 19.62 -3.80
C LYS A 43 3.42 19.36 -5.30
N GLY A 44 2.62 20.11 -6.11
CA GLY A 44 2.51 19.95 -7.56
C GLY A 44 1.08 19.78 -8.02
N ASP A 45 0.88 19.72 -9.35
CA ASP A 45 -0.40 19.47 -9.98
C ASP A 45 -0.50 18.02 -10.51
N VAL A 46 0.64 17.40 -10.81
CA VAL A 46 0.74 16.02 -11.29
C VAL A 46 1.70 15.25 -10.39
N ARG A 47 1.32 14.02 -10.05
CA ARG A 47 2.19 13.06 -9.37
C ARG A 47 2.09 11.69 -10.05
N VAL A 48 3.23 11.10 -10.33
CA VAL A 48 3.35 9.71 -10.82
C VAL A 48 4.21 8.94 -9.83
N MET A 49 3.71 7.78 -9.38
CA MET A 49 4.34 6.97 -8.35
C MET A 49 4.51 5.55 -8.83
N SER A 50 5.67 4.95 -8.54
CA SER A 50 5.93 3.54 -8.78
C SER A 50 6.53 2.91 -7.54
N ALA A 51 6.16 1.68 -7.24
CA ALA A 51 6.75 0.88 -6.18
C ALA A 51 6.95 -0.56 -6.62
N MET A 52 8.04 -1.16 -6.16
CA MET A 52 8.36 -2.56 -6.35
C MET A 52 8.81 -3.17 -5.03
N ARG A 53 8.17 -4.26 -4.64
CA ARG A 53 8.42 -4.99 -3.41
C ARG A 53 8.69 -6.45 -3.70
N SER A 54 9.70 -7.02 -3.07
CA SER A 54 9.98 -8.45 -3.09
C SER A 54 10.12 -8.96 -1.66
N GLN A 55 9.35 -10.00 -1.32
CA GLN A 55 9.22 -10.51 0.05
C GLN A 55 9.47 -12.01 0.11
N TRP A 56 10.09 -12.47 1.21
CA TRP A 56 10.30 -13.88 1.57
C TRP A 56 11.11 -14.72 0.58
N GLY A 57 11.98 -14.10 -0.24
CA GLY A 57 12.87 -14.83 -1.15
C GLY A 57 13.89 -15.76 -0.46
N SER A 58 14.03 -15.67 0.88
CA SER A 58 14.86 -16.57 1.67
C SER A 58 14.13 -17.81 2.18
N VAL A 59 12.79 -17.86 2.06
CA VAL A 59 11.95 -18.92 2.63
C VAL A 59 11.31 -19.77 1.53
N THR A 60 10.85 -19.11 0.46
CA THR A 60 10.11 -19.77 -0.65
C THR A 60 10.29 -18.95 -1.94
N VAL A 61 9.52 -19.28 -2.98
CA VAL A 61 9.40 -18.42 -4.17
C VAL A 61 8.97 -17.02 -3.73
N PRO A 62 9.75 -15.97 -4.04
CA PRO A 62 9.50 -14.64 -3.53
C PRO A 62 8.15 -14.10 -3.98
N TYR A 63 7.45 -13.45 -3.06
CA TYR A 63 6.25 -12.69 -3.40
C TYR A 63 6.68 -11.36 -3.99
N GLN A 64 6.15 -11.04 -5.15
CA GLN A 64 6.51 -9.85 -5.92
C GLN A 64 5.28 -8.98 -6.12
N THR A 65 5.36 -7.76 -5.64
CA THR A 65 4.31 -6.76 -5.77
C THR A 65 4.83 -5.54 -6.49
N GLN A 66 4.11 -5.08 -7.49
CA GLN A 66 4.40 -3.87 -8.25
C GLN A 66 3.18 -2.95 -8.22
N ALA A 67 3.42 -1.65 -8.11
CA ALA A 67 2.39 -0.63 -8.17
C ALA A 67 2.82 0.52 -9.05
N LEU A 68 1.87 1.08 -9.79
CA LEU A 68 2.01 2.31 -10.57
C LEU A 68 0.77 3.16 -10.31
N GLY A 69 0.97 4.39 -9.83
CA GLY A 69 -0.09 5.35 -9.60
C GLY A 69 0.17 6.64 -10.36
N ALA A 70 -0.89 7.29 -10.80
CA ALA A 70 -0.82 8.63 -11.36
C ALA A 70 -2.03 9.44 -10.90
N GLU A 71 -1.82 10.69 -10.56
CA GLU A 71 -2.90 11.60 -10.17
C GLU A 71 -2.63 13.01 -10.68
N ILE A 72 -3.71 13.73 -10.93
CA ILE A 72 -3.73 15.11 -11.37
C ILE A 72 -4.68 15.93 -10.50
N ARG A 73 -4.25 17.11 -10.09
CA ARG A 73 -5.08 18.11 -9.44
C ARG A 73 -5.71 19.01 -10.50
N ILE A 74 -7.00 19.22 -10.38
CA ILE A 74 -7.79 20.05 -11.32
C ILE A 74 -8.42 21.16 -10.49
N PRO A 75 -7.91 22.40 -10.58
CA PRO A 75 -8.49 23.55 -9.88
C PRO A 75 -9.98 23.71 -10.23
N PHE A 76 -10.81 24.01 -9.23
CA PHE A 76 -12.25 24.20 -9.40
C PHE A 76 -12.65 25.62 -8.97
N LEU A 77 -13.33 25.83 -7.86
CA LEU A 77 -13.75 27.14 -7.37
C LEU A 77 -12.76 27.69 -6.36
N LYS A 78 -12.32 28.94 -6.51
CA LYS A 78 -11.36 29.60 -5.61
C LYS A 78 -10.19 28.64 -5.25
N ASN A 79 -10.26 28.06 -4.03
CA ASN A 79 -9.25 27.17 -3.46
C ASN A 79 -9.67 25.71 -3.41
N ASP A 80 -10.87 25.38 -3.91
CA ASP A 80 -11.34 24.00 -4.04
C ASP A 80 -10.72 23.34 -5.27
N PHE A 81 -10.49 22.03 -5.22
CA PHE A 81 -9.98 21.31 -6.39
C PHE A 81 -10.48 19.86 -6.42
N PHE A 82 -10.58 19.34 -7.62
CA PHE A 82 -10.76 17.91 -7.86
C PHE A 82 -9.40 17.23 -8.04
N CYS A 83 -9.35 15.95 -7.73
CA CYS A 83 -8.27 15.07 -8.15
C CYS A 83 -8.85 13.91 -8.94
N ALA A 84 -8.19 13.58 -10.04
CA ALA A 84 -8.44 12.37 -10.80
C ALA A 84 -7.15 11.54 -10.86
N GLY A 85 -7.27 10.23 -10.87
CA GLY A 85 -6.09 9.37 -10.93
C GLY A 85 -6.40 7.94 -11.31
N LEU A 86 -5.33 7.20 -11.52
CA LEU A 86 -5.33 5.78 -11.84
C LEU A 86 -4.34 5.06 -10.92
N GLN A 87 -4.69 3.85 -10.52
CA GLN A 87 -3.84 2.96 -9.76
C GLN A 87 -3.82 1.58 -10.42
N LEU A 88 -2.64 1.15 -10.83
CA LEU A 88 -2.36 -0.21 -11.30
C LEU A 88 -1.54 -0.93 -10.24
N THR A 89 -1.94 -2.14 -9.87
CA THR A 89 -1.13 -3.02 -9.02
C THR A 89 -1.10 -4.42 -9.61
N ASN A 90 0.05 -5.08 -9.48
CA ASN A 90 0.22 -6.48 -9.83
C ASN A 90 0.97 -7.18 -8.70
N ASP A 91 0.38 -8.24 -8.17
CA ASP A 91 0.92 -9.06 -7.10
C ASP A 91 0.99 -10.51 -7.55
N ILE A 92 2.11 -11.19 -7.30
CA ILE A 92 2.32 -12.59 -7.66
C ILE A 92 2.93 -13.30 -6.45
N ALA A 93 2.29 -14.38 -6.02
CA ALA A 93 2.67 -15.11 -4.82
C ALA A 93 2.82 -16.61 -5.05
N GLY A 94 3.90 -17.18 -4.50
CA GLY A 94 4.11 -18.62 -4.37
C GLY A 94 4.26 -19.42 -5.66
N ASP A 95 4.31 -20.75 -5.51
CA ASP A 95 4.55 -21.70 -6.61
C ASP A 95 3.40 -21.74 -7.63
N SER A 96 2.17 -21.57 -7.18
CA SER A 96 0.99 -21.45 -8.05
C SER A 96 0.92 -20.15 -8.84
N LYS A 97 1.89 -19.22 -8.64
CA LYS A 97 1.87 -17.88 -9.22
C LYS A 97 0.50 -17.23 -9.02
N LEU A 98 -0.07 -17.38 -7.79
CA LEU A 98 -1.33 -16.70 -7.47
C LEU A 98 -1.17 -15.22 -7.72
N GLY A 99 -1.77 -14.75 -8.81
CA GLY A 99 -1.63 -13.39 -9.29
C GLY A 99 -2.89 -12.59 -9.02
N ARG A 100 -2.73 -11.32 -8.59
CA ARG A 100 -3.81 -10.33 -8.47
C ARG A 100 -3.38 -9.06 -9.21
N THR A 101 -4.06 -8.75 -10.29
CA THR A 101 -3.86 -7.51 -11.06
C THR A 101 -5.07 -6.62 -10.88
N GLN A 102 -4.87 -5.35 -10.51
CA GLN A 102 -5.93 -4.37 -10.28
C GLN A 102 -5.69 -3.14 -11.15
N LEU A 103 -6.74 -2.64 -11.77
CA LEU A 103 -6.77 -1.33 -12.42
C LEU A 103 -7.95 -0.54 -11.86
N LEU A 104 -7.62 0.48 -11.07
CA LEU A 104 -8.60 1.29 -10.35
C LEU A 104 -8.50 2.75 -10.78
N GLY A 105 -9.65 3.36 -11.09
CA GLY A 105 -9.80 4.79 -11.31
C GLY A 105 -10.17 5.50 -10.00
N MET A 106 -9.64 6.69 -9.78
CA MET A 106 -9.86 7.50 -8.58
C MET A 106 -10.42 8.88 -8.94
N LEU A 107 -11.38 9.33 -8.15
CA LEU A 107 -11.87 10.70 -8.12
C LEU A 107 -11.95 11.17 -6.66
N ALA A 108 -11.45 12.37 -6.39
CA ALA A 108 -11.55 13.01 -5.10
C ALA A 108 -11.92 14.49 -5.23
N PHE A 109 -12.64 15.00 -4.24
CA PHE A 109 -12.95 16.42 -4.10
C PHE A 109 -12.35 16.94 -2.81
N ASN A 110 -11.63 18.05 -2.91
CA ASN A 110 -10.95 18.70 -1.80
C ASN A 110 -11.56 20.08 -1.59
N LYS A 111 -12.31 20.23 -0.50
CA LYS A 111 -12.98 21.46 -0.09
C LYS A 111 -12.11 22.26 0.85
N CYS A 112 -11.75 23.48 0.49
CA CYS A 112 -11.08 24.41 1.38
C CYS A 112 -12.06 24.90 2.45
N LEU A 113 -11.75 24.63 3.72
CA LEU A 113 -12.53 25.08 4.88
C LEU A 113 -11.96 26.36 5.46
N ASN A 114 -10.63 26.50 5.46
CA ASN A 114 -9.92 27.68 5.99
C ASN A 114 -8.68 27.94 5.13
N GLU A 115 -8.62 29.13 4.56
CA GLU A 115 -7.53 29.56 3.69
C GLU A 115 -6.24 29.88 4.49
N ASP A 116 -6.38 30.48 5.68
CA ASP A 116 -5.24 30.91 6.49
C ASP A 116 -4.41 29.73 7.02
N HIS A 117 -5.07 28.60 7.26
CA HIS A 117 -4.47 27.39 7.78
C HIS A 117 -4.40 26.27 6.73
N ASN A 118 -4.61 26.57 5.45
CA ASN A 118 -4.64 25.54 4.39
C ASN A 118 -5.43 24.29 4.81
N THR A 119 -6.61 24.51 5.44
CA THR A 119 -7.43 23.42 5.96
C THR A 119 -8.37 22.90 4.89
N PHE A 120 -8.26 21.60 4.57
CA PHE A 120 -9.08 20.95 3.55
C PHE A 120 -9.79 19.73 4.13
N LEU A 121 -11.08 19.63 3.81
CA LEU A 121 -11.85 18.41 3.94
C LEU A 121 -11.91 17.73 2.58
N SER A 122 -11.45 16.48 2.53
CA SER A 122 -11.37 15.71 1.29
C SER A 122 -12.24 14.48 1.37
N ILE A 123 -12.92 14.16 0.27
CA ILE A 123 -13.64 12.91 0.08
C ILE A 123 -13.18 12.28 -1.23
N GLY A 124 -12.96 10.97 -1.25
CA GLY A 124 -12.49 10.27 -2.43
C GLY A 124 -13.18 8.93 -2.64
N VAL A 125 -13.28 8.54 -3.89
CA VAL A 125 -13.73 7.22 -4.32
C VAL A 125 -12.68 6.60 -5.23
N LEU A 126 -12.50 5.29 -5.12
CA LEU A 126 -11.56 4.50 -5.91
C LEU A 126 -12.25 3.21 -6.32
N GLY A 127 -12.35 2.93 -7.61
CA GLY A 127 -13.03 1.73 -8.08
C GLY A 127 -12.54 1.27 -9.45
N GLY A 128 -12.73 -0.01 -9.73
CA GLY A 128 -12.31 -0.59 -11.00
C GLY A 128 -12.27 -2.11 -11.00
N ALA A 129 -11.58 -2.66 -12.00
CA ALA A 129 -11.52 -4.09 -12.25
C ALA A 129 -10.32 -4.74 -11.55
N VAL A 130 -10.55 -5.91 -10.99
CA VAL A 130 -9.55 -6.77 -10.37
C VAL A 130 -9.61 -8.15 -10.99
N GLN A 131 -8.49 -8.63 -11.51
CA GLN A 131 -8.32 -9.99 -12.01
C GLN A 131 -7.47 -10.79 -11.03
N GLN A 132 -7.95 -11.95 -10.62
CA GLN A 132 -7.15 -12.96 -9.94
C GLN A 132 -6.95 -14.17 -10.86
N ARG A 133 -5.79 -14.81 -10.74
CA ARG A 133 -5.45 -16.03 -11.49
C ARG A 133 -4.46 -16.86 -10.70
N PHE A 134 -4.47 -18.17 -10.93
CA PHE A 134 -3.43 -19.07 -10.45
C PHE A 134 -3.10 -20.13 -11.50
N ASP A 135 -1.92 -20.72 -11.38
CA ASP A 135 -1.44 -21.80 -12.26
C ASP A 135 -1.33 -23.09 -11.43
N PRO A 136 -2.21 -24.07 -11.62
CA PRO A 136 -2.16 -25.32 -10.88
C PRO A 136 -1.04 -26.27 -11.34
N THR A 137 -0.38 -26.03 -12.47
CA THR A 137 0.60 -26.97 -13.06
C THR A 137 1.83 -27.20 -12.17
N ASN A 138 2.16 -26.21 -11.33
CA ASN A 138 3.28 -26.30 -10.39
C ASN A 138 2.87 -26.78 -8.99
N LEU A 139 1.57 -27.02 -8.77
CA LEU A 139 1.07 -27.54 -7.49
C LEU A 139 1.26 -29.06 -7.44
N LYS A 140 1.49 -29.56 -6.25
CA LYS A 140 1.57 -31.00 -5.95
C LYS A 140 0.43 -31.34 -5.02
N PHE A 141 -0.37 -32.34 -5.42
CA PHE A 141 -1.53 -32.80 -4.67
C PHE A 141 -1.29 -34.15 -4.02
N ASP A 142 -1.98 -34.45 -2.93
CA ASP A 142 -1.79 -35.68 -2.15
C ASP A 142 -2.00 -36.95 -2.98
N ASP A 143 -2.90 -36.92 -3.96
CA ASP A 143 -3.18 -38.03 -4.88
C ASP A 143 -2.02 -38.33 -5.85
N GLN A 144 -1.04 -37.44 -5.94
CA GLN A 144 0.18 -37.64 -6.73
C GLN A 144 1.32 -38.28 -5.94
N PHE A 145 1.15 -38.54 -4.64
CA PHE A 145 2.18 -39.18 -3.83
C PHE A 145 1.94 -40.70 -3.77
N VAL A 146 2.94 -41.47 -4.20
CA VAL A 146 2.94 -42.95 -4.18
C VAL A 146 4.07 -43.41 -3.27
N ASN A 147 3.77 -44.24 -2.27
CA ASN A 147 4.74 -44.73 -1.29
C ASN A 147 5.56 -43.60 -0.61
N GLY A 148 4.91 -42.48 -0.35
CA GLY A 148 5.54 -41.31 0.31
C GLY A 148 6.42 -40.44 -0.59
N ALA A 149 6.50 -40.71 -1.89
CA ALA A 149 7.24 -39.93 -2.85
C ALA A 149 6.30 -39.33 -3.92
N TYR A 150 6.59 -38.09 -4.34
CA TYR A 150 5.90 -37.45 -5.45
C TYR A 150 6.21 -38.13 -6.77
N SER A 151 5.17 -38.43 -7.57
CA SER A 151 5.28 -39.02 -8.90
C SER A 151 4.60 -38.10 -9.94
N ALA A 152 5.39 -37.54 -10.84
CA ALA A 152 4.88 -36.71 -11.94
C ALA A 152 4.08 -37.52 -12.97
N SER A 153 4.26 -38.83 -13.01
CA SER A 153 3.50 -39.75 -13.89
C SER A 153 2.10 -40.09 -13.36
N ASN A 154 1.80 -39.68 -12.11
CA ASN A 154 0.49 -39.91 -11.50
C ASN A 154 -0.33 -38.61 -11.66
N PRO A 155 -1.30 -38.55 -12.60
CA PRO A 155 -2.08 -37.33 -12.81
C PRO A 155 -2.98 -37.08 -11.59
N THR A 156 -3.07 -35.84 -11.18
CA THR A 156 -4.02 -35.44 -10.13
C THR A 156 -5.47 -35.58 -10.61
N GLN A 157 -6.35 -35.99 -9.71
CA GLN A 157 -7.81 -36.00 -9.92
C GLN A 157 -8.45 -34.66 -9.51
N GLN A 158 -7.66 -33.67 -9.03
CA GLN A 158 -8.16 -32.36 -8.64
C GLN A 158 -8.61 -31.60 -9.89
N THR A 159 -9.85 -31.13 -9.89
CA THR A 159 -10.45 -30.34 -10.97
C THR A 159 -10.71 -28.93 -10.48
N PHE A 160 -10.40 -27.95 -11.32
CA PHE A 160 -10.63 -26.53 -11.04
C PHE A 160 -11.68 -25.99 -11.99
N ALA A 161 -12.81 -25.51 -11.46
CA ALA A 161 -13.90 -24.93 -12.25
C ALA A 161 -13.44 -23.69 -13.03
N SER A 162 -12.57 -22.87 -12.41
CA SER A 162 -11.94 -21.72 -13.06
C SER A 162 -10.56 -21.47 -12.47
N GLN A 163 -9.62 -21.03 -13.32
CA GLN A 163 -8.29 -20.56 -12.91
C GLN A 163 -8.16 -19.04 -12.96
N LYS A 164 -9.23 -18.36 -13.38
CA LYS A 164 -9.29 -16.90 -13.51
C LYS A 164 -10.58 -16.40 -12.93
N LEU A 165 -10.50 -15.24 -12.26
CA LEU A 165 -11.63 -14.55 -11.67
C LEU A 165 -11.50 -13.07 -11.99
N LEU A 166 -12.58 -12.45 -12.43
CA LEU A 166 -12.69 -11.01 -12.66
C LEU A 166 -13.82 -10.45 -11.81
N TYR A 167 -13.57 -9.38 -11.07
CA TYR A 167 -14.57 -8.71 -10.27
C TYR A 167 -14.30 -7.20 -10.21
N TRP A 168 -15.32 -6.45 -9.81
CA TRP A 168 -15.22 -5.02 -9.55
C TRP A 168 -15.00 -4.78 -8.07
N ASP A 169 -14.16 -3.80 -7.75
CA ASP A 169 -13.90 -3.35 -6.40
C ASP A 169 -14.21 -1.87 -6.26
N LEU A 170 -14.82 -1.48 -5.12
CA LEU A 170 -15.21 -0.11 -4.83
C LEU A 170 -14.79 0.28 -3.43
N ASN A 171 -14.14 1.44 -3.33
CA ASN A 171 -13.51 1.93 -2.11
C ASN A 171 -13.82 3.42 -1.94
N THR A 172 -13.89 3.89 -0.70
CA THR A 172 -14.11 5.31 -0.40
C THR A 172 -13.26 5.76 0.80
N GLY A 173 -13.09 7.06 0.92
CA GLY A 173 -12.39 7.64 2.05
C GLY A 173 -12.73 9.09 2.30
N ILE A 174 -12.36 9.53 3.48
CA ILE A 174 -12.45 10.91 3.95
C ILE A 174 -11.13 11.29 4.63
N SER A 175 -10.72 12.55 4.50
CA SER A 175 -9.55 13.07 5.22
C SER A 175 -9.73 14.55 5.54
N LEU A 176 -9.11 14.97 6.64
CA LEU A 176 -8.95 16.35 7.04
C LEU A 176 -7.45 16.66 7.07
N SER A 177 -7.03 17.68 6.36
CA SER A 177 -5.64 18.17 6.37
C SER A 177 -5.61 19.63 6.77
N SER A 178 -4.57 20.06 7.48
CA SER A 178 -4.41 21.42 7.95
C SER A 178 -2.94 21.78 8.14
N GLU A 179 -2.65 23.08 8.09
CA GLU A 179 -1.37 23.66 8.44
C GLU A 179 -1.55 24.52 9.70
N ILE A 180 -0.94 24.12 10.80
CA ILE A 180 -0.99 24.80 12.10
C ILE A 180 0.38 25.41 12.38
N GLY A 181 0.49 26.74 12.23
CA GLY A 181 1.79 27.40 12.13
C GLY A 181 2.53 26.89 10.90
N ASN A 182 3.71 26.28 11.09
CA ASN A 182 4.49 25.69 10.00
C ASN A 182 4.41 24.15 9.98
N THR A 183 3.60 23.57 10.87
CA THR A 183 3.41 22.11 10.96
C THR A 183 2.22 21.71 10.12
N GLN A 184 2.45 20.78 9.21
CA GLN A 184 1.40 20.21 8.38
C GLN A 184 0.93 18.89 8.97
N CYS A 185 -0.38 18.67 9.01
CA CYS A 185 -0.97 17.47 9.54
C CYS A 185 -2.14 17.01 8.69
N TYR A 186 -2.38 15.71 8.69
CA TYR A 186 -3.62 15.13 8.21
C TYR A 186 -4.04 13.95 9.07
N ILE A 187 -5.35 13.71 9.08
CA ILE A 187 -5.98 12.50 9.59
C ILE A 187 -7.07 12.06 8.61
N GLY A 188 -7.23 10.78 8.41
CA GLY A 188 -8.24 10.26 7.50
C GLY A 188 -8.69 8.86 7.86
N GLY A 189 -9.81 8.47 7.24
CA GLY A 189 -10.36 7.13 7.30
C GLY A 189 -10.79 6.66 5.92
N ALA A 190 -10.63 5.37 5.67
CA ALA A 190 -11.07 4.77 4.42
C ALA A 190 -11.79 3.44 4.65
N TYR A 191 -12.67 3.12 3.72
CA TYR A 191 -13.44 1.90 3.70
C TYR A 191 -13.28 1.22 2.32
N PHE A 192 -12.61 0.08 2.32
CA PHE A 192 -12.34 -0.72 1.13
C PHE A 192 -13.32 -1.88 1.01
N HIS A 193 -13.51 -2.33 -0.24
CA HIS A 193 -14.38 -3.45 -0.58
C HIS A 193 -15.84 -3.24 -0.16
N LEU A 194 -16.36 -2.02 -0.45
CA LEU A 194 -17.76 -1.66 -0.13
C LEU A 194 -18.76 -2.66 -0.71
N ASN A 195 -18.52 -3.11 -1.94
CA ASN A 195 -19.38 -4.02 -2.67
C ASN A 195 -19.16 -5.50 -2.32
N GLN A 196 -18.18 -5.83 -1.45
CA GLN A 196 -17.84 -7.21 -1.03
C GLN A 196 -17.89 -8.19 -2.21
N PRO A 197 -17.03 -8.03 -3.22
CA PRO A 197 -17.09 -8.86 -4.40
C PRO A 197 -16.86 -10.33 -4.06
N MET A 198 -17.48 -11.23 -4.82
CA MET A 198 -17.23 -12.67 -4.75
C MET A 198 -15.84 -12.95 -5.30
N VAL A 199 -15.01 -13.65 -4.52
CA VAL A 199 -13.60 -13.94 -4.86
C VAL A 199 -13.30 -15.44 -4.82
N ALA A 200 -14.30 -16.27 -5.04
CA ALA A 200 -14.17 -17.71 -5.15
C ALA A 200 -13.87 -18.14 -6.60
N PHE A 201 -12.86 -19.00 -6.79
CA PHE A 201 -12.60 -19.64 -8.09
C PHE A 201 -13.62 -20.74 -8.43
N ASP A 202 -14.30 -21.30 -7.43
CA ASP A 202 -15.44 -22.19 -7.61
C ASP A 202 -16.74 -21.39 -7.52
N PRO A 203 -17.57 -21.36 -8.58
CA PRO A 203 -18.84 -20.62 -8.59
C PRO A 203 -19.86 -21.09 -7.53
N ASN A 204 -19.71 -22.33 -7.04
CA ASN A 204 -20.59 -22.88 -5.99
C ASN A 204 -20.21 -22.41 -4.58
N ASN A 205 -19.09 -21.69 -4.43
CA ASN A 205 -18.59 -21.21 -3.16
C ASN A 205 -18.84 -19.69 -3.04
N ASP A 206 -19.69 -19.25 -2.10
CA ASP A 206 -19.97 -17.84 -1.83
C ASP A 206 -18.91 -17.22 -0.88
N PHE A 207 -17.65 -17.23 -1.29
CA PHE A 207 -16.59 -16.55 -0.56
C PHE A 207 -16.46 -15.11 -1.05
N ARG A 208 -16.71 -14.17 -0.12
CA ARG A 208 -16.66 -12.72 -0.40
C ARG A 208 -15.45 -12.07 0.23
N LEU A 209 -14.93 -11.06 -0.48
CA LEU A 209 -13.82 -10.26 0.02
C LEU A 209 -14.25 -9.48 1.26
N ASN A 210 -13.45 -9.63 2.33
CA ASN A 210 -13.75 -8.96 3.59
C ASN A 210 -13.57 -7.45 3.48
N LYS A 211 -14.47 -6.72 4.11
CA LYS A 211 -14.36 -5.26 4.30
C LYS A 211 -13.06 -4.92 5.01
N LYS A 212 -12.42 -3.82 4.57
CA LYS A 212 -11.20 -3.30 5.19
C LYS A 212 -11.45 -1.86 5.63
N TYR A 213 -11.15 -1.58 6.89
CA TYR A 213 -11.19 -0.26 7.49
C TYR A 213 -9.77 0.24 7.67
N VAL A 214 -9.51 1.48 7.31
CA VAL A 214 -8.19 2.12 7.45
C VAL A 214 -8.34 3.43 8.20
N ILE A 215 -7.43 3.69 9.13
CA ILE A 215 -7.20 5.00 9.75
C ILE A 215 -5.77 5.38 9.42
N ASN A 216 -5.57 6.57 8.90
CA ASN A 216 -4.25 7.08 8.54
C ASN A 216 -4.04 8.49 9.09
N ALA A 217 -2.81 8.78 9.46
CA ALA A 217 -2.40 10.10 9.93
C ALA A 217 -0.97 10.41 9.48
N GLY A 218 -0.66 11.70 9.40
CA GLY A 218 0.69 12.17 9.12
C GLY A 218 0.93 13.54 9.71
N LEU A 219 2.20 13.78 10.08
CA LEU A 219 2.69 15.05 10.59
C LEU A 219 3.99 15.39 9.85
N ASN A 220 4.15 16.65 9.44
CA ASN A 220 5.39 17.18 8.87
C ASN A 220 5.77 18.44 9.67
N ILE A 221 6.76 18.28 10.51
CA ILE A 221 7.18 19.27 11.51
C ILE A 221 8.52 19.87 11.07
N PRO A 222 8.60 21.17 10.77
CA PRO A 222 9.87 21.83 10.50
C PRO A 222 10.74 21.83 11.77
N SER A 223 12.03 21.55 11.60
CA SER A 223 13.02 21.53 12.66
C SER A 223 14.22 22.42 12.27
N GLY A 224 14.02 23.73 12.27
CA GLY A 224 14.96 24.70 11.74
C GLY A 224 14.79 24.96 10.23
N TYR A 225 15.78 25.59 9.59
CA TYR A 225 15.67 26.06 8.20
C TYR A 225 15.74 24.94 7.16
N LYS A 226 16.54 23.89 7.42
CA LYS A 226 16.85 22.81 6.44
C LYS A 226 16.35 21.45 6.87
N ASN A 227 15.73 21.33 8.03
CA ASN A 227 15.35 20.03 8.59
C ASN A 227 13.85 19.92 8.75
N ARG A 228 13.34 18.68 8.58
CA ARG A 228 11.96 18.32 8.84
C ARG A 228 11.89 16.96 9.50
N ILE A 229 10.94 16.77 10.40
CA ILE A 229 10.58 15.48 10.95
C ILE A 229 9.21 15.12 10.38
N ILE A 230 9.14 14.00 9.67
CA ILE A 230 7.92 13.53 9.05
C ILE A 230 7.51 12.23 9.74
N ILE A 231 6.29 12.18 10.24
CA ILE A 231 5.72 11.03 10.96
C ILE A 231 4.52 10.52 10.19
N TYR A 232 4.42 9.20 10.03
CA TYR A 232 3.26 8.55 9.42
C TYR A 232 2.75 7.43 10.29
N LEU A 233 1.43 7.23 10.27
CA LEU A 233 0.72 6.16 10.95
C LEU A 233 -0.39 5.61 10.06
N ASP A 234 -0.46 4.29 9.94
CA ASP A 234 -1.57 3.55 9.35
C ASP A 234 -2.02 2.43 10.28
N LEU A 235 -3.31 2.37 10.50
CA LEU A 235 -3.98 1.28 11.21
C LEU A 235 -5.05 0.71 10.28
N PHE A 236 -5.09 -0.60 10.10
CA PHE A 236 -6.13 -1.23 9.32
C PHE A 236 -6.62 -2.55 9.91
N MET A 237 -7.87 -2.85 9.60
CA MET A 237 -8.60 -4.03 10.05
C MET A 237 -9.28 -4.68 8.86
N GLN A 238 -9.07 -5.97 8.64
CA GLN A 238 -9.68 -6.74 7.56
C GLN A 238 -9.88 -8.20 7.99
N GLY A 239 -11.09 -8.72 7.87
CA GLY A 239 -11.37 -10.13 8.10
C GLY A 239 -10.95 -10.65 9.49
N GLY A 240 -11.07 -9.81 10.54
CA GLY A 240 -10.65 -10.14 11.90
C GLY A 240 -9.15 -9.91 12.18
N ASN A 241 -8.34 -9.59 11.17
CA ASN A 241 -6.94 -9.24 11.33
C ASN A 241 -6.78 -7.72 11.54
N HIS A 242 -5.84 -7.35 12.40
CA HIS A 242 -5.48 -5.97 12.69
C HIS A 242 -3.99 -5.78 12.41
N GLN A 243 -3.64 -4.71 11.73
CA GLN A 243 -2.25 -4.34 11.54
C GLN A 243 -2.07 -2.85 11.75
N GLY A 244 -1.02 -2.50 12.50
CA GLY A 244 -0.56 -1.14 12.65
C GLY A 244 0.85 -1.00 12.09
N GLN A 245 1.11 0.10 11.41
CA GLN A 245 2.45 0.48 11.00
C GLN A 245 2.62 1.98 11.16
N GLY A 246 3.78 2.39 11.62
CA GLY A 246 4.09 3.80 11.80
C GLY A 246 5.58 4.03 12.01
N GLY A 247 6.00 5.25 11.85
CA GLY A 247 7.40 5.60 11.99
C GLY A 247 7.67 7.04 11.61
N PHE A 248 8.94 7.36 11.48
CA PHE A 248 9.38 8.71 11.18
C PHE A 248 10.50 8.72 10.13
N LEU A 249 10.61 9.86 9.46
CA LEU A 249 11.72 10.24 8.59
C LEU A 249 12.27 11.58 9.07
N PHE A 250 13.57 11.67 9.17
CA PHE A 250 14.29 12.92 9.30
C PHE A 250 14.74 13.33 7.90
N LYS A 251 14.24 14.48 7.42
CA LYS A 251 14.58 15.05 6.12
C LYS A 251 15.53 16.23 6.31
N HIS A 252 16.60 16.26 5.52
CA HIS A 252 17.58 17.33 5.46
C HIS A 252 17.72 17.85 4.03
N ASP A 253 17.49 19.16 3.84
CA ASP A 253 17.67 19.84 2.56
C ASP A 253 19.14 20.26 2.43
N LEU A 254 19.86 19.70 1.46
CA LEU A 254 21.31 19.91 1.26
C LEU A 254 21.62 21.30 0.67
N PHE A 255 20.74 21.79 -0.20
CA PHE A 255 20.84 23.13 -0.78
C PHE A 255 19.60 23.95 -0.44
N GLU A 256 19.78 25.27 -0.36
CA GLU A 256 18.65 26.18 -0.27
C GLU A 256 17.98 26.20 -1.65
N PRO A 257 16.65 26.07 -1.71
CA PRO A 257 15.95 26.24 -2.96
C PRO A 257 16.09 27.69 -3.41
N GLU A 258 16.64 27.91 -4.62
CA GLU A 258 16.66 29.23 -5.26
C GLU A 258 15.23 29.69 -5.57
N ASP A 259 14.33 28.75 -5.80
CA ASP A 259 12.88 28.92 -5.92
C ASP A 259 12.16 28.15 -4.81
N GLU A 260 11.14 28.73 -4.18
CA GLU A 260 10.35 28.12 -3.11
C GLU A 260 9.59 26.84 -3.54
N GLU A 261 9.63 26.47 -4.82
CA GLU A 261 8.76 25.46 -5.40
C GLU A 261 9.23 24.02 -5.14
N MET A 262 10.54 23.70 -5.27
CA MET A 262 11.05 22.33 -5.06
C MET A 262 12.47 22.37 -4.50
N PRO A 263 12.82 21.55 -3.49
CA PRO A 263 14.20 21.45 -3.03
C PRO A 263 15.06 20.83 -4.13
N GLN A 264 16.24 21.41 -4.38
CA GLN A 264 17.17 20.88 -5.39
C GLN A 264 17.65 19.48 -5.04
N LEU A 265 18.00 19.27 -3.78
CA LEU A 265 18.44 17.98 -3.27
C LEU A 265 18.15 17.87 -1.78
N SER A 266 17.46 16.79 -1.38
CA SER A 266 17.23 16.45 0.01
C SER A 266 17.50 14.98 0.26
N ILE A 267 17.95 14.66 1.47
CA ILE A 267 18.10 13.30 1.96
C ILE A 267 17.16 13.10 3.13
N SER A 268 16.45 11.98 3.15
CA SER A 268 15.65 11.56 4.28
C SER A 268 16.08 10.19 4.76
N ALA A 269 16.20 10.02 6.06
CA ALA A 269 16.46 8.74 6.68
C ALA A 269 15.57 8.54 7.89
N GLY A 270 15.15 7.30 8.14
CA GLY A 270 14.31 7.01 9.28
C GLY A 270 14.00 5.54 9.43
N SER A 271 13.03 5.24 10.28
CA SER A 271 12.61 3.88 10.53
C SER A 271 11.12 3.81 10.78
N PHE A 272 10.52 2.73 10.30
CA PHE A 272 9.13 2.36 10.57
C PHE A 272 9.09 1.06 11.36
N TYR A 273 8.00 0.89 12.08
CA TYR A 273 7.69 -0.32 12.81
C TYR A 273 6.34 -0.84 12.34
N ARG A 274 6.30 -2.07 11.88
CA ARG A 274 5.07 -2.80 11.60
C ARG A 274 4.83 -3.77 12.74
N TRP A 275 3.69 -3.60 13.41
CA TRP A 275 3.38 -4.26 14.68
C TRP A 275 3.55 -5.78 14.59
N ASN A 276 4.38 -6.35 15.48
CA ASN A 276 4.72 -7.77 15.57
C ASN A 276 5.23 -8.43 14.28
N ASP A 277 5.73 -7.64 13.31
CA ASP A 277 6.18 -8.14 12.02
C ASP A 277 7.61 -7.69 11.67
N ALA A 278 7.87 -6.40 11.53
CA ALA A 278 9.15 -5.91 11.05
C ALA A 278 9.55 -4.55 11.63
N VAL A 279 10.86 -4.35 11.73
CA VAL A 279 11.51 -3.02 11.83
C VAL A 279 12.06 -2.67 10.45
N ILE A 280 11.85 -1.45 10.00
CA ILE A 280 11.99 -1.06 8.61
C ILE A 280 12.82 0.22 8.50
N PRO A 281 14.15 0.13 8.35
CA PRO A 281 14.97 1.25 7.94
C PRO A 281 14.58 1.72 6.54
N VAL A 282 14.56 3.05 6.35
CA VAL A 282 14.21 3.72 5.10
C VAL A 282 15.23 4.82 4.81
N ILE A 283 15.61 4.95 3.53
CA ILE A 283 16.40 6.05 3.00
C ILE A 283 15.68 6.57 1.76
N LYS A 284 15.60 7.92 1.63
CA LYS A 284 15.02 8.58 0.46
C LYS A 284 15.94 9.70 -0.01
N PHE A 285 15.92 9.91 -1.33
CA PHE A 285 16.59 10.98 -2.03
C PHE A 285 15.58 11.77 -2.86
N ASP A 286 15.43 13.05 -2.58
CA ASP A 286 14.66 13.97 -3.42
C ASP A 286 15.64 14.77 -4.28
N TYR A 287 15.46 14.72 -5.60
CA TYR A 287 16.23 15.47 -6.57
C TYR A 287 15.29 16.19 -7.53
N TYR A 288 15.15 17.52 -7.38
CA TYR A 288 14.16 18.32 -8.09
C TYR A 288 12.75 17.70 -8.02
N LYS A 289 12.26 17.23 -9.15
CA LYS A 289 10.91 16.66 -9.33
C LYS A 289 10.84 15.16 -8.96
N TRP A 290 11.99 14.53 -8.73
CA TRP A 290 12.09 13.09 -8.51
C TRP A 290 12.34 12.75 -7.03
N THR A 291 11.73 11.71 -6.58
CA THR A 291 11.98 11.10 -5.27
C THR A 291 12.26 9.61 -5.46
N LEU A 292 13.41 9.15 -5.00
CA LEU A 292 13.77 7.74 -4.94
C LEU A 292 13.79 7.30 -3.49
N GLY A 293 13.02 6.27 -3.14
CA GLY A 293 12.98 5.67 -1.81
C GLY A 293 13.43 4.21 -1.83
N THR A 294 14.13 3.78 -0.79
CA THR A 294 14.47 2.37 -0.57
C THR A 294 14.25 2.00 0.89
N SER A 295 13.76 0.80 1.12
CA SER A 295 13.56 0.25 2.46
C SER A 295 13.83 -1.24 2.51
N TYR A 296 14.12 -1.72 3.71
CA TYR A 296 14.35 -3.13 3.99
C TYR A 296 13.59 -3.56 5.25
N ASP A 297 12.76 -4.61 5.14
CA ASP A 297 12.05 -5.17 6.29
C ASP A 297 12.97 -6.14 7.04
N VAL A 298 13.35 -5.80 8.25
CA VAL A 298 14.01 -6.71 9.18
C VAL A 298 12.91 -7.47 9.91
N ASN A 299 12.70 -8.73 9.56
CA ASN A 299 11.64 -9.55 10.12
C ASN A 299 11.90 -9.89 11.59
N ILE A 300 10.98 -9.49 12.48
CA ILE A 300 11.02 -9.79 13.92
C ILE A 300 9.84 -10.67 14.37
N SER A 301 9.00 -11.10 13.42
CA SER A 301 7.82 -11.93 13.66
C SER A 301 8.20 -13.36 14.07
N LYS A 302 7.18 -14.19 14.31
CA LYS A 302 7.35 -15.64 14.57
C LYS A 302 8.03 -16.39 13.41
N LEU A 303 8.11 -15.81 12.23
CA LEU A 303 8.83 -16.34 11.07
C LEU A 303 10.35 -16.09 11.11
N LYS A 304 10.86 -15.36 12.11
CA LYS A 304 12.28 -15.07 12.28
C LYS A 304 13.19 -16.30 12.12
N PRO A 305 12.90 -17.49 12.70
CA PRO A 305 13.77 -18.65 12.55
C PRO A 305 13.88 -19.14 11.09
N ALA A 306 12.78 -19.10 10.34
CA ALA A 306 12.75 -19.52 8.94
C ALA A 306 13.34 -18.47 7.98
N SER A 307 13.06 -17.19 8.24
CA SER A 307 13.49 -16.09 7.38
C SER A 307 14.92 -15.60 7.66
N GLN A 308 15.53 -15.98 8.79
CA GLN A 308 16.84 -15.49 9.23
C GLN A 308 16.91 -13.96 9.26
N LEU A 309 15.87 -13.30 9.79
CA LEU A 309 15.67 -11.84 9.79
C LEU A 309 15.42 -11.20 8.40
N ARG A 310 15.46 -11.98 7.31
CA ARG A 310 15.24 -11.46 5.96
C ARG A 310 13.75 -11.37 5.70
N GLY A 311 13.24 -10.14 5.52
CA GLY A 311 11.83 -9.86 5.26
C GLY A 311 11.59 -9.51 3.79
N ALA A 312 11.57 -8.21 3.49
CA ALA A 312 11.35 -7.70 2.15
C ALA A 312 12.28 -6.54 1.83
N TYR A 313 12.55 -6.32 0.56
CA TYR A 313 13.08 -5.05 0.10
C TYR A 313 12.02 -4.35 -0.75
N GLU A 314 12.06 -3.01 -0.71
CA GLU A 314 11.14 -2.18 -1.47
C GLU A 314 11.87 -0.96 -2.04
N VAL A 315 11.56 -0.64 -3.29
CA VAL A 315 12.05 0.55 -3.99
C VAL A 315 10.85 1.33 -4.49
N THR A 316 10.86 2.63 -4.28
CA THR A 316 9.83 3.55 -4.75
C THR A 316 10.44 4.65 -5.60
N LEU A 317 9.73 5.06 -6.64
CA LEU A 317 10.07 6.20 -7.46
C LEU A 317 8.85 7.09 -7.62
N CYS A 318 8.99 8.38 -7.33
CA CYS A 318 7.93 9.36 -7.47
C CYS A 318 8.41 10.53 -8.33
N TYR A 319 7.56 10.98 -9.24
CA TYR A 319 7.73 12.21 -10.01
C TYR A 319 6.60 13.18 -9.69
N ARG A 320 6.91 14.44 -9.44
CA ARG A 320 5.95 15.51 -9.13
C ARG A 320 6.27 16.73 -9.97
N ASP A 321 5.23 17.38 -10.51
CA ASP A 321 5.40 18.57 -11.33
C ASP A 321 4.21 19.52 -11.24
N PHE A 322 4.41 20.77 -11.66
CA PHE A 322 3.38 21.76 -11.85
C PHE A 322 3.02 21.88 -13.34
N ILE A 323 1.72 22.05 -13.63
CA ILE A 323 1.23 22.23 -15.00
C ILE A 323 1.23 23.72 -15.32
N GLN A 324 2.00 24.13 -16.31
CA GLN A 324 2.08 25.54 -16.74
C GLN A 324 0.72 26.15 -17.09
N ALA A 325 -0.20 25.37 -17.64
CA ALA A 325 -1.57 25.84 -17.95
C ALA A 325 -2.36 26.31 -16.73
N PHE A 326 -2.00 25.86 -15.51
CA PHE A 326 -2.61 26.31 -14.25
C PHE A 326 -1.82 27.45 -13.60
N SER A 327 -0.67 27.84 -14.13
CA SER A 327 0.29 28.79 -13.53
C SER A 327 -0.17 30.24 -13.53
N ASN A 328 -1.15 30.62 -14.35
CA ASN A 328 -1.68 32.00 -14.43
C ASN A 328 -2.64 32.36 -13.28
N ARG A 329 -2.93 31.44 -12.35
CA ARG A 329 -3.67 31.75 -11.13
C ARG A 329 -2.65 32.06 -10.02
N SER A 330 -2.88 33.14 -9.30
CA SER A 330 -2.08 33.65 -8.17
C SER A 330 -1.93 32.66 -6.99
N ASP A 331 -2.40 31.43 -7.15
CA ASP A 331 -2.54 30.42 -6.12
C ASP A 331 -1.48 29.29 -6.20
N LYS A 332 -0.32 29.56 -6.81
CA LYS A 332 0.81 28.61 -6.94
C LYS A 332 1.33 28.05 -5.61
N THR A 333 1.02 28.71 -4.52
CA THR A 333 1.55 28.38 -3.19
C THR A 333 0.65 27.52 -2.32
N ARG A 334 -0.61 27.30 -2.75
CA ARG A 334 -1.60 26.64 -1.89
C ARG A 334 -1.71 25.15 -2.16
N CYS A 335 -0.72 24.44 -1.71
CA CYS A 335 -0.79 23.00 -1.57
C CYS A 335 -1.30 22.70 -0.16
N PRO A 336 -2.40 21.93 0.01
CA PRO A 336 -2.98 21.70 1.34
C PRO A 336 -2.01 21.08 2.33
N VAL A 337 -1.06 20.31 1.85
CA VAL A 337 -0.05 19.70 2.73
C VAL A 337 1.17 19.30 1.90
N LYS A 338 2.36 19.72 2.32
CA LYS A 338 3.63 19.40 1.65
C LYS A 338 4.26 18.14 2.27
N PHE A 339 3.69 16.97 2.01
CA PHE A 339 4.31 15.69 2.41
C PHE A 339 5.23 15.16 1.35
#